data_acd1ad3528a90d641d8a1b8bc5de163d
#
_entry.id   acd1ad3528a90d641d8a1b8bc5de163d
#
_cell.length_a   1.000
_cell.length_b   1.000
_cell.length_c   1.000
_cell.angle_alpha   90.00
_cell.angle_beta   90.00
_cell.angle_gamma   90.00
#
_symmetry.space_group_name_H-M   'P 1'
#
loop_
_entity.id
_entity.type
_entity.pdbx_description
1 polymer ?
#
loop_
_entity_poly.entity_id
_entity_poly.type
_entity_poly.pdbx_seq_one_letter_code
_entity_poly.pdbx_strand_id
1 'polypeptide(L)'
;MIVTIYVFTYFGGFTTGKSLDVNEFKAYAKSVDEISTPQEYNIIALGEATHGNKEFQQLKLEVFKKLVEEHRVHSFALEGDFGGCEEVNQYIHGGEGTLKEIVQKIGFQIYKTEEMMQLIEYIREYNDDAEEEQLNFYGFDMQRIRYSFDALKKECITEGVNLSFLDNFIIDGQWNQNYSYEEKKDLLMKLKKTLELKEFNVI
;
A
#
# COMPACT_ATOMS: atom_id res chain seq x y z
N MET A 1 -18.38 -27.10 26.07
CA MET A 1 -16.97 -27.61 26.03
C MET A 1 -16.45 -27.83 24.62
N ILE A 2 -17.22 -28.32 23.67
CA ILE A 2 -16.77 -28.54 22.26
C ILE A 2 -16.53 -27.23 21.50
N VAL A 3 -17.32 -26.20 21.72
CA VAL A 3 -17.17 -24.89 21.05
C VAL A 3 -15.88 -24.19 21.45
N THR A 4 -15.46 -24.30 22.71
CA THR A 4 -14.23 -23.68 23.21
C THR A 4 -12.98 -24.33 22.61
N ILE A 5 -12.99 -25.64 22.40
CA ILE A 5 -11.88 -26.37 21.77
C ILE A 5 -11.76 -26.02 20.29
N TYR A 6 -12.91 -25.83 19.59
CA TYR A 6 -12.90 -25.47 18.16
C TYR A 6 -12.39 -24.05 17.92
N VAL A 7 -12.74 -23.11 18.76
CA VAL A 7 -12.24 -21.74 18.71
C VAL A 7 -10.73 -21.71 18.99
N PHE A 8 -10.25 -22.51 19.95
CA PHE A 8 -8.82 -22.59 20.27
C PHE A 8 -7.97 -23.18 19.15
N THR A 9 -8.47 -24.19 18.45
CA THR A 9 -7.77 -24.77 17.28
C THR A 9 -7.80 -23.85 16.06
N TYR A 10 -8.90 -23.13 15.86
CA TYR A 10 -9.06 -22.20 14.74
C TYR A 10 -8.19 -20.95 14.89
N PHE A 11 -7.95 -20.47 16.11
CA PHE A 11 -7.08 -19.31 16.39
C PHE A 11 -5.67 -19.70 16.84
N GLY A 12 -5.20 -20.89 16.53
CA GLY A 12 -3.83 -21.32 16.82
C GLY A 12 -3.54 -21.59 18.29
N GLY A 13 -4.57 -21.93 19.07
CA GLY A 13 -4.40 -22.33 20.48
C GLY A 13 -3.59 -23.60 20.60
N PHE A 14 -2.54 -23.55 21.41
CA PHE A 14 -1.66 -24.65 21.81
C PHE A 14 -1.09 -25.48 20.64
N THR A 15 -0.28 -24.85 19.80
CA THR A 15 0.73 -25.64 19.10
C THR A 15 1.73 -26.13 20.15
N THR A 16 1.78 -27.42 20.40
CA THR A 16 2.92 -28.07 21.06
C THR A 16 4.10 -28.09 20.08
N GLY A 17 4.38 -26.94 19.46
CA GLY A 17 5.57 -26.77 18.65
C GLY A 17 6.78 -26.95 19.57
N LYS A 18 7.73 -27.76 19.15
CA LYS A 18 9.04 -27.76 19.79
C LYS A 18 9.51 -26.31 19.86
N SER A 19 9.89 -25.84 21.05
CA SER A 19 10.57 -24.55 21.17
C SER A 19 11.75 -24.55 20.21
N LEU A 20 11.80 -23.57 19.33
CA LEU A 20 12.95 -23.42 18.44
C LEU A 20 14.21 -23.29 19.33
N ASP A 21 15.24 -24.10 19.06
CA ASP A 21 16.51 -23.88 19.70
C ASP A 21 17.08 -22.56 19.20
N VAL A 22 17.23 -21.59 20.10
CA VAL A 22 17.76 -20.26 19.79
C VAL A 22 19.13 -20.33 19.12
N ASN A 23 19.97 -21.33 19.48
CA ASN A 23 21.28 -21.49 18.87
C ASN A 23 21.17 -22.05 17.44
N GLU A 24 20.24 -22.97 17.20
CA GLU A 24 19.94 -23.46 15.85
C GLU A 24 19.37 -22.32 14.99
N PHE A 25 18.44 -21.51 15.51
CA PHE A 25 17.93 -20.34 14.80
C PHE A 25 19.06 -19.34 14.45
N LYS A 26 19.92 -19.00 15.41
CA LYS A 26 21.05 -18.07 15.20
C LYS A 26 22.03 -18.54 14.13
N ALA A 27 22.15 -19.84 13.90
CA ALA A 27 23.02 -20.39 12.85
C ALA A 27 22.52 -20.04 11.43
N TYR A 28 21.23 -19.75 11.26
CA TYR A 28 20.61 -19.41 9.97
C TYR A 28 20.15 -17.95 9.89
N ALA A 29 19.95 -17.29 11.03
CA ALA A 29 19.54 -15.89 11.07
C ALA A 29 20.68 -14.98 10.57
N LYS A 30 20.32 -14.03 9.72
CA LYS A 30 21.22 -12.98 9.25
C LYS A 30 20.67 -11.61 9.64
N SER A 31 21.57 -10.66 9.88
CA SER A 31 21.17 -9.26 9.97
C SER A 31 20.78 -8.70 8.59
N VAL A 32 20.13 -7.56 8.55
CA VAL A 32 19.78 -6.88 7.29
C VAL A 32 21.05 -6.57 6.49
N ASP A 33 22.14 -6.21 7.16
CA ASP A 33 23.43 -5.90 6.51
C ASP A 33 24.05 -7.10 5.77
N GLU A 34 23.71 -8.32 6.21
CA GLU A 34 24.20 -9.56 5.60
C GLU A 34 23.31 -10.07 4.46
N ILE A 35 22.16 -9.42 4.22
CA ILE A 35 21.26 -9.76 3.10
C ILE A 35 21.94 -9.29 1.82
N SER A 36 22.17 -10.22 0.90
CA SER A 36 22.59 -9.92 -0.46
C SER A 36 21.47 -10.30 -1.43
N THR A 37 21.13 -9.38 -2.31
CA THR A 37 20.18 -9.63 -3.40
C THR A 37 20.92 -9.63 -4.73
N PRO A 38 20.68 -10.59 -5.63
CA PRO A 38 21.22 -10.54 -6.98
C PRO A 38 20.76 -9.27 -7.71
N GLN A 39 21.69 -8.59 -8.39
CA GLN A 39 21.42 -7.33 -9.09
C GLN A 39 20.49 -7.45 -10.32
N GLU A 40 20.26 -8.66 -10.79
CA GLU A 40 19.40 -8.96 -11.93
C GLU A 40 17.90 -8.89 -11.63
N TYR A 41 17.49 -8.80 -10.37
CA TYR A 41 16.08 -8.75 -10.00
C TYR A 41 15.55 -7.32 -9.99
N ASN A 42 14.46 -7.10 -10.73
CA ASN A 42 13.74 -5.83 -10.77
C ASN A 42 12.65 -5.72 -9.68
N ILE A 43 12.29 -6.82 -9.04
CA ILE A 43 11.28 -6.88 -7.99
C ILE A 43 11.80 -7.71 -6.83
N ILE A 44 11.75 -7.12 -5.64
CA ILE A 44 12.07 -7.78 -4.37
C ILE A 44 10.83 -7.75 -3.51
N ALA A 45 10.33 -8.92 -3.13
CA ALA A 45 9.12 -9.05 -2.32
C ALA A 45 9.47 -9.42 -0.87
N LEU A 46 8.90 -8.69 0.08
CA LEU A 46 8.99 -8.98 1.49
C LEU A 46 7.69 -9.63 1.97
N GLY A 47 7.77 -10.90 2.36
CA GLY A 47 6.65 -11.61 2.97
C GLY A 47 6.51 -11.25 4.45
N GLU A 48 5.27 -11.20 4.94
CA GLU A 48 4.95 -10.93 6.34
C GLU A 48 4.21 -12.11 6.96
N ALA A 49 4.69 -12.62 8.09
CA ALA A 49 4.10 -13.80 8.72
C ALA A 49 2.76 -13.49 9.40
N THR A 50 2.63 -12.31 10.01
CA THR A 50 1.39 -11.81 10.61
C THR A 50 1.33 -10.29 10.51
N HIS A 51 0.15 -9.74 10.30
CA HIS A 51 -0.05 -8.30 10.39
C HIS A 51 0.03 -7.81 11.84
N GLY A 52 0.50 -6.58 12.05
CA GLY A 52 0.46 -5.91 13.35
C GLY A 52 1.69 -6.14 14.26
N ASN A 53 2.71 -6.81 13.80
CA ASN A 53 3.97 -6.88 14.52
C ASN A 53 4.85 -5.66 14.19
N LYS A 54 5.23 -4.93 15.24
CA LYS A 54 6.08 -3.74 15.15
C LYS A 54 7.40 -4.02 14.43
N GLU A 55 8.04 -5.13 14.78
CA GLU A 55 9.36 -5.53 14.27
C GLU A 55 9.33 -5.75 12.76
N PHE A 56 8.24 -6.27 12.19
CA PHE A 56 8.11 -6.41 10.75
C PHE A 56 7.98 -5.06 10.04
N GLN A 57 7.31 -4.09 10.66
CA GLN A 57 7.22 -2.75 10.09
C GLN A 57 8.59 -2.04 10.14
N GLN A 58 9.34 -2.19 11.25
CA GLN A 58 10.70 -1.67 11.37
C GLN A 58 11.63 -2.31 10.32
N LEU A 59 11.55 -3.63 10.17
CA LEU A 59 12.35 -4.37 9.20
C LEU A 59 12.10 -3.93 7.76
N LYS A 60 10.86 -3.57 7.40
CA LYS A 60 10.54 -3.03 6.07
C LYS A 60 11.36 -1.76 5.77
N LEU A 61 11.46 -0.85 6.72
CA LEU A 61 12.25 0.37 6.57
C LEU A 61 13.74 0.06 6.44
N GLU A 62 14.29 -0.80 7.31
CA GLU A 62 15.71 -1.15 7.27
C GLU A 62 16.10 -1.81 5.95
N VAL A 63 15.30 -2.79 5.49
CA VAL A 63 15.54 -3.47 4.21
C VAL A 63 15.38 -2.49 3.05
N PHE A 64 14.37 -1.62 3.07
CA PHE A 64 14.15 -0.65 2.00
C PHE A 64 15.32 0.32 1.88
N LYS A 65 15.82 0.88 2.99
CA LYS A 65 17.03 1.72 3.00
C LYS A 65 18.21 1.05 2.33
N LYS A 66 18.50 -0.19 2.73
CA LYS A 66 19.58 -0.96 2.13
C LYS A 66 19.41 -1.18 0.63
N LEU A 67 18.18 -1.48 0.19
CA LEU A 67 17.89 -1.68 -1.23
C LEU A 67 18.01 -0.38 -2.05
N VAL A 68 17.64 0.76 -1.47
CA VAL A 68 17.86 2.06 -2.09
C VAL A 68 19.36 2.34 -2.26
N GLU A 69 20.13 2.15 -1.20
CA GLU A 69 21.56 2.46 -1.19
C GLU A 69 22.40 1.52 -2.08
N GLU A 70 22.13 0.21 -2.01
CA GLU A 70 22.98 -0.82 -2.66
C GLU A 70 22.45 -1.28 -4.02
N HIS A 71 21.13 -1.21 -4.26
CA HIS A 71 20.48 -1.80 -5.43
C HIS A 71 19.71 -0.78 -6.28
N ARG A 72 19.76 0.51 -5.94
CA ARG A 72 19.07 1.58 -6.67
C ARG A 72 17.57 1.28 -6.83
N VAL A 73 16.94 0.78 -5.77
CA VAL A 73 15.48 0.59 -5.74
C VAL A 73 14.83 1.95 -5.56
N HIS A 74 13.94 2.34 -6.47
CA HIS A 74 13.29 3.66 -6.48
C HIS A 74 11.81 3.62 -6.12
N SER A 75 11.26 2.45 -5.81
CA SER A 75 9.83 2.32 -5.53
C SER A 75 9.56 1.37 -4.38
N PHE A 76 8.71 1.83 -3.47
CA PHE A 76 8.14 1.01 -2.42
C PHE A 76 6.67 0.74 -2.75
N ALA A 77 6.27 -0.53 -2.85
CA ALA A 77 4.89 -0.93 -3.07
C ALA A 77 4.34 -1.69 -1.86
N LEU A 78 3.14 -1.32 -1.41
CA LEU A 78 2.49 -1.85 -0.23
C LEU A 78 1.13 -2.44 -0.59
N GLU A 79 0.70 -3.49 0.12
CA GLU A 79 -0.69 -3.94 0.14
C GLU A 79 -1.56 -2.90 0.87
N GLY A 80 -1.59 -1.70 0.31
CA GLY A 80 -2.34 -0.54 0.78
C GLY A 80 -3.34 -0.09 -0.29
N ASP A 81 -4.28 0.76 0.09
CA ASP A 81 -5.28 1.28 -0.86
C ASP A 81 -4.59 2.03 -2.01
N PHE A 82 -4.91 1.64 -3.25
CA PHE A 82 -4.29 2.21 -4.44
C PHE A 82 -4.42 3.74 -4.49
N GLY A 83 -5.64 4.27 -4.37
CA GLY A 83 -5.86 5.73 -4.44
C GLY A 83 -5.39 6.46 -3.19
N GLY A 84 -5.45 5.82 -2.02
CA GLY A 84 -4.95 6.40 -0.78
C GLY A 84 -3.42 6.49 -0.75
N CYS A 85 -2.73 5.51 -1.32
CA CYS A 85 -1.27 5.54 -1.45
C CYS A 85 -0.80 6.55 -2.51
N GLU A 86 -1.64 6.92 -3.48
CA GLU A 86 -1.35 8.04 -4.37
C GLU A 86 -1.24 9.37 -3.61
N GLU A 87 -2.10 9.60 -2.60
CA GLU A 87 -1.96 10.78 -1.73
C GLU A 87 -0.67 10.73 -0.88
N VAL A 88 -0.23 9.52 -0.48
CA VAL A 88 1.10 9.34 0.15
C VAL A 88 2.21 9.69 -0.85
N ASN A 89 2.10 9.22 -2.08
CA ASN A 89 3.07 9.52 -3.14
C ASN A 89 3.16 11.03 -3.41
N GLN A 90 2.05 11.72 -3.51
CA GLN A 90 2.05 13.19 -3.65
C GLN A 90 2.72 13.88 -2.46
N TYR A 91 2.48 13.41 -1.24
CA TYR A 91 3.09 13.96 -0.03
C TYR A 91 4.62 13.83 -0.02
N ILE A 92 5.16 12.68 -0.37
CA ILE A 92 6.62 12.47 -0.41
C ILE A 92 7.32 13.24 -1.53
N HIS A 93 6.57 13.81 -2.48
CA HIS A 93 7.06 14.71 -3.53
C HIS A 93 6.76 16.19 -3.22
N GLY A 94 6.66 16.55 -1.95
CA GLY A 94 6.47 17.94 -1.51
C GLY A 94 5.01 18.38 -1.36
N GLY A 95 4.05 17.45 -1.48
CA GLY A 95 2.63 17.75 -1.27
C GLY A 95 2.32 18.21 0.15
N GLU A 96 1.18 18.91 0.30
CA GLU A 96 0.72 19.44 1.58
C GLU A 96 0.14 18.35 2.49
N GLY A 97 0.06 18.65 3.80
CA GLY A 97 -0.52 17.78 4.81
C GLY A 97 0.43 17.45 5.95
N THR A 98 -0.08 16.77 6.95
CA THR A 98 0.73 16.23 8.04
C THR A 98 0.94 14.75 7.87
N LEU A 99 2.09 14.25 8.28
CA LEU A 99 2.42 12.83 8.22
C LEU A 99 1.34 11.94 8.88
N LYS A 100 0.75 12.45 9.99
CA LYS A 100 -0.33 11.78 10.70
C LYS A 100 -1.63 11.67 9.87
N GLU A 101 -1.95 12.64 9.06
CA GLU A 101 -3.10 12.62 8.14
C GLU A 101 -2.83 11.73 6.95
N ILE A 102 -1.62 11.81 6.40
CA ILE A 102 -1.21 11.05 5.22
C ILE A 102 -1.21 9.54 5.50
N VAL A 103 -0.67 9.09 6.63
CA VAL A 103 -0.66 7.65 6.97
C VAL A 103 -2.08 7.07 7.08
N GLN A 104 -3.10 7.90 7.38
CA GLN A 104 -4.49 7.44 7.40
C GLN A 104 -5.03 7.07 6.01
N LYS A 105 -4.44 7.64 4.95
CA LYS A 105 -4.85 7.44 3.56
C LYS A 105 -4.52 6.04 3.03
N ILE A 106 -3.48 5.39 3.56
CA ILE A 106 -3.13 4.00 3.21
C ILE A 106 -4.32 3.04 3.33
N GLY A 107 -5.30 3.40 4.16
CA GLY A 107 -6.60 2.76 4.19
C GLY A 107 -6.73 1.64 5.21
N PHE A 108 -5.68 0.87 5.50
CA PHE A 108 -5.70 -0.24 6.43
C PHE A 108 -5.18 0.14 7.81
N GLN A 109 -5.89 -0.28 8.86
CA GLN A 109 -5.55 0.05 10.24
C GLN A 109 -4.17 -0.45 10.65
N ILE A 110 -3.73 -1.57 10.10
CA ILE A 110 -2.44 -2.19 10.37
C ILE A 110 -1.23 -1.33 9.97
N TYR A 111 -1.43 -0.38 9.04
CA TYR A 111 -0.38 0.54 8.58
C TYR A 111 -0.43 1.92 9.21
N LYS A 112 -1.41 2.19 10.10
CA LYS A 112 -1.52 3.48 10.81
C LYS A 112 -0.65 3.49 12.05
N THR A 113 0.63 3.29 11.87
CA THR A 113 1.64 3.09 12.92
C THR A 113 2.76 4.12 12.82
N GLU A 114 3.50 4.29 13.90
CA GLU A 114 4.69 5.14 13.94
C GLU A 114 5.78 4.64 12.98
N GLU A 115 5.91 3.32 12.81
CA GLU A 115 6.89 2.70 11.93
C GLU A 115 6.58 3.02 10.45
N MET A 116 5.32 3.00 10.07
CA MET A 116 4.93 3.40 8.71
C MET A 116 5.14 4.90 8.49
N MET A 117 4.86 5.73 9.50
CA MET A 117 5.19 7.16 9.44
C MET A 117 6.70 7.38 9.25
N GLN A 118 7.55 6.64 9.96
CA GLN A 118 9.01 6.72 9.79
C GLN A 118 9.46 6.32 8.38
N LEU A 119 8.82 5.31 7.77
CA LEU A 119 9.11 4.93 6.39
C LEU A 119 8.73 6.03 5.39
N ILE A 120 7.55 6.62 5.54
CA ILE A 120 7.09 7.72 4.68
C ILE A 120 7.97 8.95 4.86
N GLU A 121 8.35 9.28 6.10
CA GLU A 121 9.23 10.41 6.41
C GLU A 121 10.62 10.21 5.79
N TYR A 122 11.21 9.03 5.93
CA TYR A 122 12.47 8.69 5.26
C TYR A 122 12.41 8.91 3.74
N ILE A 123 11.33 8.47 3.09
CA ILE A 123 11.19 8.66 1.64
C ILE A 123 11.08 10.15 1.30
N ARG A 124 10.32 10.92 2.09
CA ARG A 124 10.18 12.36 1.87
C ARG A 124 11.50 13.09 2.05
N GLU A 125 12.23 12.84 3.14
CA GLU A 125 13.54 13.42 3.39
C GLU A 125 14.53 13.07 2.27
N TYR A 126 14.54 11.81 1.81
CA TYR A 126 15.35 11.39 0.68
C TYR A 126 15.01 12.21 -0.58
N ASN A 127 13.73 12.39 -0.88
CA ASN A 127 13.27 13.12 -2.06
C ASN A 127 13.55 14.62 -1.98
N ASP A 128 13.51 15.21 -0.78
CA ASP A 128 13.85 16.62 -0.56
C ASP A 128 15.34 16.90 -0.86
N ASP A 129 16.21 15.91 -0.67
CA ASP A 129 17.65 15.99 -0.93
C ASP A 129 18.05 15.47 -2.33
N ALA A 130 17.17 14.75 -3.03
CA ALA A 130 17.47 14.10 -4.31
C ALA A 130 17.47 15.10 -5.47
N GLU A 131 18.58 15.16 -6.23
CA GLU A 131 18.72 16.02 -7.41
C GLU A 131 18.08 15.40 -8.68
N GLU A 132 18.09 14.08 -8.86
CA GLU A 132 17.67 13.42 -10.09
C GLU A 132 16.67 12.27 -9.89
N GLU A 133 16.96 11.31 -9.02
CA GLU A 133 16.15 10.08 -8.87
C GLU A 133 15.40 10.07 -7.54
N GLN A 134 14.11 10.39 -7.57
CA GLN A 134 13.25 10.37 -6.40
C GLN A 134 12.66 8.98 -6.14
N LEU A 135 12.34 8.72 -4.87
CA LEU A 135 11.66 7.51 -4.44
C LEU A 135 10.14 7.66 -4.58
N ASN A 136 9.47 6.58 -4.92
CA ASN A 136 8.02 6.53 -5.09
C ASN A 136 7.37 5.58 -4.09
N PHE A 137 6.11 5.85 -3.74
CA PHE A 137 5.30 5.03 -2.85
C PHE A 137 4.00 4.64 -3.56
N TYR A 138 3.71 3.34 -3.67
CA TYR A 138 2.53 2.83 -4.34
C TYR A 138 1.73 1.89 -3.45
N GLY A 139 0.40 1.92 -3.61
CA GLY A 139 -0.51 0.89 -3.11
C GLY A 139 -0.97 -0.01 -4.26
N PHE A 140 -1.16 -1.30 -4.01
CA PHE A 140 -1.64 -2.22 -5.03
C PHE A 140 -2.95 -2.94 -4.65
N ASP A 141 -3.58 -2.58 -3.51
CA ASP A 141 -4.88 -3.13 -3.12
C ASP A 141 -6.02 -2.21 -3.57
N MET A 142 -7.07 -2.81 -4.09
CA MET A 142 -8.26 -2.13 -4.60
C MET A 142 -9.55 -2.51 -3.84
N GLN A 143 -9.46 -2.96 -2.60
CA GLN A 143 -10.64 -3.30 -1.79
C GLN A 143 -11.48 -2.07 -1.42
N ARG A 144 -10.88 -0.89 -1.39
CA ARG A 144 -11.53 0.37 -1.04
C ARG A 144 -11.69 1.24 -2.27
N ILE A 145 -12.92 1.48 -2.66
CA ILE A 145 -13.21 2.24 -3.89
C ILE A 145 -13.12 3.76 -3.72
N ARG A 146 -13.24 4.26 -2.48
CA ARG A 146 -13.38 5.69 -2.22
C ARG A 146 -12.20 6.49 -2.74
N TYR A 147 -11.00 6.23 -2.23
CA TYR A 147 -9.82 7.01 -2.59
C TYR A 147 -9.43 6.84 -4.04
N SER A 148 -9.49 5.61 -4.57
CA SER A 148 -9.23 5.34 -5.98
C SER A 148 -10.22 6.06 -6.89
N PHE A 149 -11.48 6.16 -6.49
CA PHE A 149 -12.51 6.85 -7.25
C PHE A 149 -12.37 8.37 -7.15
N ASP A 150 -12.02 8.89 -5.97
CA ASP A 150 -11.75 10.31 -5.77
C ASP A 150 -10.51 10.76 -6.55
N ALA A 151 -9.44 9.97 -6.56
CA ALA A 151 -8.24 10.21 -7.36
C ALA A 151 -8.56 10.22 -8.86
N LEU A 152 -9.29 9.22 -9.36
CA LEU A 152 -9.74 9.16 -10.75
C LEU A 152 -10.59 10.39 -11.13
N LYS A 153 -11.54 10.79 -10.28
CA LYS A 153 -12.37 11.98 -10.54
C LYS A 153 -11.53 13.24 -10.59
N LYS A 154 -10.58 13.40 -9.68
CA LYS A 154 -9.68 14.56 -9.64
C LYS A 154 -8.88 14.66 -10.94
N GLU A 155 -8.28 13.57 -11.38
CA GLU A 155 -7.51 13.53 -12.63
C GLU A 155 -8.38 13.82 -13.84
N CYS A 156 -9.53 13.20 -13.95
CA CYS A 156 -10.49 13.45 -15.02
C CYS A 156 -10.95 14.92 -15.09
N ILE A 157 -11.15 15.57 -13.94
CA ILE A 157 -11.50 17.00 -13.89
C ILE A 157 -10.34 17.84 -14.43
N THR A 158 -9.10 17.55 -14.01
CA THR A 158 -7.90 18.23 -14.48
C THR A 158 -7.76 18.14 -16.01
N GLU A 159 -8.04 16.97 -16.57
CA GLU A 159 -8.02 16.69 -18.00
C GLU A 159 -9.30 17.16 -18.75
N GLY A 160 -10.23 17.82 -18.07
CA GLY A 160 -11.49 18.31 -18.64
C GLY A 160 -12.46 17.21 -19.07
N VAL A 161 -12.39 16.04 -18.44
CA VAL A 161 -13.31 14.92 -18.67
C VAL A 161 -14.52 15.05 -17.76
N ASN A 162 -15.71 15.08 -18.35
CA ASN A 162 -16.95 15.17 -17.58
C ASN A 162 -17.39 13.79 -17.08
N LEU A 163 -17.36 13.60 -15.76
CA LEU A 163 -17.83 12.40 -15.06
C LEU A 163 -19.13 12.61 -14.26
N SER A 164 -19.92 13.63 -14.56
CA SER A 164 -21.17 13.93 -13.81
C SER A 164 -22.16 12.75 -13.74
N PHE A 165 -22.11 11.83 -14.68
CA PHE A 165 -22.92 10.61 -14.65
C PHE A 165 -22.54 9.64 -13.51
N LEU A 166 -21.42 9.89 -12.81
CA LEU A 166 -20.95 9.12 -11.66
C LEU A 166 -21.13 9.86 -10.32
N ASP A 167 -21.78 11.02 -10.29
CA ASP A 167 -21.86 11.85 -9.07
C ASP A 167 -22.51 11.12 -7.89
N ASN A 168 -23.47 10.24 -8.15
CA ASN A 168 -24.13 9.43 -7.13
C ASN A 168 -23.71 7.96 -7.13
N PHE A 169 -22.64 7.62 -7.83
CA PHE A 169 -22.22 6.22 -7.99
C PHE A 169 -21.58 5.67 -6.71
N ILE A 170 -20.87 6.53 -5.99
CA ILE A 170 -20.28 6.26 -4.68
C ILE A 170 -20.90 7.22 -3.66
N ILE A 171 -21.44 6.68 -2.59
CA ILE A 171 -21.99 7.43 -1.46
C ILE A 171 -21.30 6.93 -0.19
N ASP A 172 -20.78 7.85 0.63
CA ASP A 172 -20.09 7.56 1.89
C ASP A 172 -18.95 6.52 1.74
N GLY A 173 -18.27 6.55 0.58
CA GLY A 173 -17.16 5.64 0.28
C GLY A 173 -17.56 4.21 -0.08
N GLN A 174 -18.85 3.98 -0.33
CA GLN A 174 -19.41 2.70 -0.73
C GLN A 174 -20.16 2.80 -2.06
N TRP A 175 -20.27 1.68 -2.75
CA TRP A 175 -21.15 1.62 -3.91
C TRP A 175 -22.58 2.01 -3.54
N ASN A 176 -23.15 2.95 -4.25
CA ASN A 176 -24.55 3.29 -4.04
C ASN A 176 -25.45 2.08 -4.27
N GLN A 177 -26.13 1.64 -3.20
CA GLN A 177 -26.96 0.44 -3.20
C GLN A 177 -28.26 0.59 -4.00
N ASN A 178 -28.63 1.83 -4.37
CA ASN A 178 -29.79 2.08 -5.22
C ASN A 178 -29.58 1.66 -6.68
N TYR A 179 -28.34 1.45 -7.12
CA TYR A 179 -28.03 0.90 -8.42
C TYR A 179 -28.02 -0.63 -8.39
N SER A 180 -28.73 -1.25 -9.31
CA SER A 180 -28.62 -2.68 -9.59
C SER A 180 -27.20 -3.05 -10.10
N TYR A 181 -26.92 -4.34 -10.17
CA TYR A 181 -25.65 -4.82 -10.74
C TYR A 181 -25.48 -4.38 -12.20
N GLU A 182 -26.53 -4.49 -13.03
CA GLU A 182 -26.46 -4.11 -14.44
C GLU A 182 -26.25 -2.60 -14.62
N GLU A 183 -26.94 -1.77 -13.85
CA GLU A 183 -26.74 -0.32 -13.88
C GLU A 183 -25.31 0.07 -13.50
N LYS A 184 -24.74 -0.56 -12.46
CA LYS A 184 -23.34 -0.36 -12.07
C LYS A 184 -22.39 -0.75 -13.19
N LYS A 185 -22.62 -1.89 -13.82
CA LYS A 185 -21.83 -2.38 -14.94
C LYS A 185 -21.90 -1.42 -16.14
N ASP A 186 -23.08 -0.94 -16.50
CA ASP A 186 -23.27 0.00 -17.60
C ASP A 186 -22.55 1.34 -17.34
N LEU A 187 -22.61 1.87 -16.12
CA LEU A 187 -21.88 3.06 -15.72
C LEU A 187 -20.36 2.87 -15.80
N LEU A 188 -19.85 1.72 -15.36
CA LEU A 188 -18.42 1.40 -15.46
C LEU A 188 -17.98 1.21 -16.92
N MET A 189 -18.80 0.59 -17.76
CA MET A 189 -18.53 0.48 -19.20
C MET A 189 -18.52 1.84 -19.88
N LYS A 190 -19.44 2.74 -19.49
CA LYS A 190 -19.45 4.12 -19.95
C LYS A 190 -18.21 4.87 -19.52
N LEU A 191 -17.78 4.71 -18.26
CA LEU A 191 -16.53 5.27 -17.75
C LEU A 191 -15.34 4.79 -18.57
N LYS A 192 -15.18 3.47 -18.72
CA LYS A 192 -14.12 2.87 -19.53
C LYS A 192 -14.07 3.49 -20.93
N LYS A 193 -15.20 3.54 -21.63
CA LYS A 193 -15.27 4.14 -22.97
C LYS A 193 -14.90 5.63 -22.97
N THR A 194 -15.31 6.39 -21.94
CA THR A 194 -14.97 7.80 -21.81
C THR A 194 -13.45 8.00 -21.64
N LEU A 195 -12.80 7.13 -20.87
CA LEU A 195 -11.36 7.17 -20.66
C LEU A 195 -10.56 6.72 -21.89
N GLU A 196 -11.03 5.69 -22.62
CA GLU A 196 -10.42 5.21 -23.86
C GLU A 196 -10.44 6.24 -25.00
N LEU A 197 -11.40 7.15 -25.00
CA LEU A 197 -11.51 8.22 -25.99
C LEU A 197 -10.54 9.38 -25.76
N LYS A 198 -9.94 9.46 -24.60
CA LYS A 198 -8.84 10.37 -24.29
C LYS A 198 -7.58 9.53 -24.15
N GLU A 199 -6.58 9.83 -24.96
CA GLU A 199 -5.22 9.34 -24.74
C GLU A 199 -4.73 9.95 -23.41
N PHE A 200 -5.06 9.29 -22.30
CA PHE A 200 -4.37 9.60 -21.04
C PHE A 200 -2.90 9.22 -21.25
N ASN A 201 -2.03 10.21 -21.25
CA ASN A 201 -0.61 9.97 -21.07
C ASN A 201 -0.43 9.41 -19.65
N VAL A 202 -0.55 8.09 -19.53
CA VAL A 202 -0.15 7.38 -18.32
C VAL A 202 1.36 7.46 -18.28
N ILE A 203 1.85 8.33 -17.40
CA ILE A 203 3.25 8.38 -17.03
C ILE A 203 3.59 7.18 -16.16
#